data_2f38a6082b50e6f6d3d958dcd030b9c9
#
_entry.id   2f38a6082b50e6f6d3d958dcd030b9c9
#
_cell.length_a   1.000
_cell.length_b   1.000
_cell.length_c   1.000
_cell.angle_alpha   90.00
_cell.angle_beta   90.00
_cell.angle_gamma   90.00
#
_symmetry.space_group_name_H-M   'P 1'
#
loop_
_entity.id
_entity.type
_entity.pdbx_description
1 polymer ?
#
loop_
_entity_poly.entity_id
_entity_poly.type
_entity_poly.pdbx_seq_one_letter_code
_entity_poly.pdbx_strand_id
1 'polypeptide(L)'
;MEIRTVVGANKQVEESDISKLPYLQAVIKESLRYHPPGPFLMRRKDGDDLEIKNYVIPKNAAILINIWAIGRDPRIWPNPDSFEPERFFNREVDFKGHNFELIPFGAGRRICPGLPLAYRMVHLTVASLIHNFDWELEPGITPQDVDLNEKFGLSLKKAIPLKAVPTKP
;
A
#
# COMPACT_ATOMS: atom_id res chain seq x y z
N MET A 1 -13.35 -16.60 -6.80
CA MET A 1 -12.71 -15.26 -6.76
C MET A 1 -13.62 -14.30 -6.03
N GLU A 2 -13.16 -13.67 -4.94
CA GLU A 2 -13.99 -12.88 -4.00
C GLU A 2 -14.89 -11.84 -4.68
N ILE A 3 -14.31 -10.99 -5.53
CA ILE A 3 -15.02 -9.84 -6.13
C ILE A 3 -16.22 -10.29 -6.94
N ARG A 4 -16.05 -11.24 -7.86
CA ARG A 4 -17.16 -11.74 -8.72
C ARG A 4 -18.23 -12.44 -7.91
N THR A 5 -17.87 -13.09 -6.79
CA THR A 5 -18.83 -13.74 -5.90
C THR A 5 -19.67 -12.72 -5.14
N VAL A 6 -19.03 -11.64 -4.65
CA VAL A 6 -19.72 -10.62 -3.82
C VAL A 6 -20.53 -9.66 -4.67
N VAL A 7 -19.98 -9.17 -5.78
CA VAL A 7 -20.65 -8.19 -6.64
C VAL A 7 -21.68 -8.83 -7.56
N GLY A 8 -21.36 -10.03 -8.07
CA GLY A 8 -22.18 -10.72 -9.08
C GLY A 8 -21.77 -10.36 -10.52
N ALA A 9 -21.78 -11.33 -11.41
CA ALA A 9 -21.18 -11.26 -12.75
C ALA A 9 -21.69 -10.09 -13.64
N ASN A 10 -22.94 -9.66 -13.45
CA ASN A 10 -23.60 -8.67 -14.31
C ASN A 10 -23.76 -7.29 -13.67
N LYS A 11 -23.12 -7.04 -12.55
CA LYS A 11 -23.17 -5.74 -11.85
C LYS A 11 -21.84 -5.02 -11.93
N GLN A 12 -21.89 -3.72 -11.86
CA GLN A 12 -20.67 -2.90 -11.69
C GLN A 12 -20.27 -2.88 -10.22
N VAL A 13 -18.96 -2.78 -9.99
CA VAL A 13 -18.42 -2.59 -8.64
C VAL A 13 -18.77 -1.19 -8.15
N GLU A 14 -19.33 -1.11 -6.95
CA GLU A 14 -19.67 0.15 -6.29
C GLU A 14 -18.82 0.38 -5.05
N GLU A 15 -18.74 1.63 -4.59
CA GLU A 15 -18.00 1.98 -3.37
C GLU A 15 -18.51 1.21 -2.13
N SER A 16 -19.82 0.95 -2.07
CA SER A 16 -20.46 0.17 -1.01
C SER A 16 -19.99 -1.29 -0.93
N ASP A 17 -19.41 -1.82 -2.02
CA ASP A 17 -18.92 -3.19 -2.04
C ASP A 17 -17.53 -3.34 -1.40
N ILE A 18 -16.76 -2.25 -1.32
CA ILE A 18 -15.40 -2.28 -0.75
C ILE A 18 -15.40 -2.91 0.64
N SER A 19 -16.39 -2.58 1.48
CA SER A 19 -16.49 -3.12 2.84
C SER A 19 -16.75 -4.63 2.90
N LYS A 20 -17.23 -5.22 1.81
CA LYS A 20 -17.56 -6.65 1.66
C LYS A 20 -16.41 -7.45 1.02
N LEU A 21 -15.28 -6.83 0.73
CA LEU A 21 -14.13 -7.40 0.02
C LEU A 21 -12.88 -7.45 0.94
N PRO A 22 -12.89 -8.28 1.98
CA PRO A 22 -11.81 -8.32 2.96
C PRO A 22 -10.46 -8.75 2.35
N TYR A 23 -10.45 -9.65 1.36
CA TYR A 23 -9.23 -10.05 0.70
C TYR A 23 -8.63 -8.91 -0.14
N LEU A 24 -9.45 -8.21 -0.91
CA LEU A 24 -9.01 -7.02 -1.65
C LEU A 24 -8.42 -5.96 -0.71
N GLN A 25 -9.08 -5.70 0.44
CA GLN A 25 -8.56 -4.77 1.42
C GLN A 25 -7.20 -5.22 1.96
N ALA A 26 -7.03 -6.52 2.23
CA ALA A 26 -5.78 -7.10 2.68
C ALA A 26 -4.67 -6.97 1.62
N VAL A 27 -4.97 -7.24 0.35
CA VAL A 27 -4.04 -7.06 -0.78
C VAL A 27 -3.57 -5.61 -0.88
N ILE A 28 -4.47 -4.64 -0.74
CA ILE A 28 -4.11 -3.22 -0.81
C ILE A 28 -3.27 -2.79 0.39
N LYS A 29 -3.61 -3.24 1.61
CA LYS A 29 -2.79 -3.00 2.80
C LYS A 29 -1.37 -3.58 2.61
N GLU A 30 -1.26 -4.81 2.12
CA GLU A 30 0.02 -5.45 1.86
C GLU A 30 0.82 -4.74 0.76
N SER A 31 0.17 -4.28 -0.29
CA SER A 31 0.80 -3.46 -1.32
C SER A 31 1.38 -2.16 -0.75
N LEU A 32 0.64 -1.49 0.11
CA LEU A 32 1.08 -0.26 0.77
C LEU A 32 2.18 -0.49 1.81
N ARG A 33 2.22 -1.66 2.45
CA ARG A 33 3.30 -2.08 3.34
C ARG A 33 4.58 -2.35 2.56
N TYR A 34 4.46 -3.21 1.54
CA TYR A 34 5.60 -3.75 0.81
C TYR A 34 6.13 -2.79 -0.25
N HIS A 35 5.26 -2.06 -0.92
CA HIS A 35 5.58 -1.08 -1.95
C HIS A 35 4.99 0.31 -1.64
N PRO A 36 5.42 0.98 -0.55
CA PRO A 36 4.88 2.28 -0.23
C PRO A 36 5.24 3.29 -1.32
N PRO A 37 4.27 4.03 -1.89
CA PRO A 37 4.55 5.02 -2.94
C PRO A 37 5.53 6.10 -2.48
N GLY A 38 5.47 6.49 -1.21
CA GLY A 38 6.43 7.39 -0.57
C GLY A 38 7.30 6.64 0.43
N PRO A 39 8.54 6.27 0.08
CA PRO A 39 9.40 5.49 0.96
C PRO A 39 9.85 6.26 2.21
N PHE A 40 9.79 7.58 2.14
CA PHE A 40 10.12 8.48 3.25
C PHE A 40 9.04 9.52 3.48
N LEU A 41 8.71 9.77 4.74
CA LEU A 41 8.00 10.97 5.14
C LEU A 41 9.00 12.02 5.57
N MET A 42 8.98 13.16 4.90
CA MET A 42 9.81 14.30 5.27
C MET A 42 9.04 15.20 6.23
N ARG A 43 9.66 15.52 7.34
CA ARG A 43 9.15 16.50 8.32
C ARG A 43 10.24 17.50 8.64
N ARG A 44 9.84 18.73 8.85
CA ARG A 44 10.74 19.77 9.38
C ARG A 44 10.38 20.02 10.84
N LYS A 45 11.38 19.99 11.70
CA LYS A 45 11.23 20.37 13.09
C LYS A 45 11.05 21.88 13.16
N ASP A 46 9.95 22.31 13.73
CA ASP A 46 9.69 23.70 14.03
C ASP A 46 9.80 23.93 15.55
N GLY A 47 10.10 25.16 15.97
CA GLY A 47 10.32 25.51 17.38
C GLY A 47 11.70 25.07 17.91
N ASP A 48 11.87 25.10 19.20
CA ASP A 48 13.14 24.84 19.89
C ASP A 48 13.63 23.39 19.73
N ASP A 49 14.85 23.11 20.14
CA ASP A 49 15.43 21.78 20.12
C ASP A 49 14.51 20.76 20.82
N LEU A 50 14.47 19.55 20.29
CA LEU A 50 13.64 18.47 20.82
C LEU A 50 14.53 17.31 21.25
N GLU A 51 14.44 16.94 22.51
CA GLU A 51 15.08 15.73 23.00
C GLU A 51 14.16 14.51 22.80
N ILE A 52 14.68 13.47 22.14
CA ILE A 52 14.02 12.17 21.98
C ILE A 52 14.98 11.10 22.47
N LYS A 53 14.64 10.46 23.60
CA LYS A 53 15.55 9.54 24.30
C LYS A 53 16.88 10.25 24.57
N ASN A 54 17.99 9.78 23.96
CA ASN A 54 19.34 10.30 24.15
C ASN A 54 19.81 11.17 22.96
N TYR A 55 18.89 11.60 22.09
CA TYR A 55 19.22 12.40 20.92
C TYR A 55 18.56 13.76 20.99
N VAL A 56 19.30 14.78 20.66
CA VAL A 56 18.79 16.14 20.48
C VAL A 56 18.54 16.37 18.99
N ILE A 57 17.31 16.67 18.65
CA ILE A 57 16.93 17.09 17.30
C ILE A 57 16.92 18.61 17.27
N PRO A 58 17.87 19.25 16.59
CA PRO A 58 17.98 20.70 16.59
C PRO A 58 16.79 21.36 15.89
N LYS A 59 16.56 22.61 16.22
CA LYS A 59 15.62 23.49 15.52
C LYS A 59 15.88 23.46 14.01
N ASN A 60 14.82 23.46 13.24
CA ASN A 60 14.84 23.41 11.77
C ASN A 60 15.44 22.14 11.13
N ALA A 61 15.75 21.12 11.91
CA ALA A 61 16.22 19.85 11.35
C ALA A 61 15.18 19.25 10.40
N ALA A 62 15.66 18.72 9.28
CA ALA A 62 14.87 17.86 8.41
C ALA A 62 14.88 16.42 8.98
N ILE A 63 13.70 15.88 9.21
CA ILE A 63 13.51 14.52 9.75
C ILE A 63 12.95 13.66 8.62
N LEU A 64 13.62 12.56 8.33
CA LEU A 64 13.15 11.55 7.39
C LEU A 64 12.69 10.31 8.16
N ILE A 65 11.41 9.97 8.04
CA ILE A 65 10.85 8.74 8.59
C ILE A 65 10.86 7.71 7.47
N ASN A 66 11.60 6.63 7.65
CA ASN A 66 11.77 5.59 6.65
C ASN A 66 10.59 4.61 6.68
N ILE A 67 9.55 4.90 5.89
CA ILE A 67 8.33 4.09 5.78
C ILE A 67 8.65 2.73 5.17
N TRP A 68 9.53 2.69 4.19
CA TRP A 68 9.96 1.47 3.53
C TRP A 68 10.60 0.48 4.52
N ALA A 69 11.47 0.97 5.41
CA ALA A 69 12.09 0.14 6.44
C ALA A 69 11.11 -0.31 7.52
N ILE A 70 10.16 0.55 7.91
CA ILE A 70 9.10 0.18 8.86
C ILE A 70 8.27 -0.98 8.31
N GLY A 71 7.88 -0.92 7.03
CA GLY A 71 7.14 -1.99 6.37
C GLY A 71 7.90 -3.30 6.22
N ARG A 72 9.22 -3.30 6.43
CA ARG A 72 10.11 -4.48 6.31
C ARG A 72 10.81 -4.86 7.62
N ASP A 73 10.40 -4.29 8.73
CA ASP A 73 11.00 -4.61 10.03
C ASP A 73 10.55 -6.01 10.51
N PRO A 74 11.47 -7.00 10.62
CA PRO A 74 11.11 -8.36 11.01
C PRO A 74 10.61 -8.48 12.46
N ARG A 75 10.85 -7.47 13.29
CA ARG A 75 10.32 -7.41 14.67
C ARG A 75 8.80 -7.11 14.67
N ILE A 76 8.29 -6.55 13.59
CA ILE A 76 6.89 -6.16 13.44
C ILE A 76 6.16 -7.10 12.46
N TRP A 77 6.83 -7.43 11.37
CA TRP A 77 6.28 -8.17 10.24
C TRP A 77 6.98 -9.52 10.06
N PRO A 78 6.37 -10.64 10.43
CA PRO A 78 6.90 -11.96 10.08
C PRO A 78 7.06 -12.08 8.56
N ASN A 79 8.15 -12.70 8.09
CA ASN A 79 8.47 -12.81 6.67
C ASN A 79 8.32 -11.47 5.92
N PRO A 80 9.05 -10.42 6.31
CA PRO A 80 8.79 -9.05 5.85
C PRO A 80 8.99 -8.86 4.35
N ASP A 81 9.81 -9.70 3.72
CA ASP A 81 10.13 -9.68 2.30
C ASP A 81 9.18 -10.54 1.45
N SER A 82 8.18 -11.16 2.06
CA SER A 82 7.11 -11.88 1.37
C SER A 82 5.86 -11.03 1.26
N PHE A 83 5.18 -11.13 0.10
CA PHE A 83 3.88 -10.51 -0.11
C PHE A 83 2.78 -11.46 0.37
N GLU A 84 2.25 -11.23 1.56
CA GLU A 84 1.29 -12.10 2.26
C GLU A 84 0.07 -11.29 2.73
N PRO A 85 -0.97 -11.07 1.91
CA PRO A 85 -2.17 -10.34 2.29
C PRO A 85 -2.87 -10.91 3.54
N GLU A 86 -2.79 -12.23 3.71
CA GLU A 86 -3.42 -12.96 4.81
C GLU A 86 -2.97 -12.50 6.20
N ARG A 87 -1.81 -11.84 6.28
CA ARG A 87 -1.32 -11.26 7.55
C ARG A 87 -2.27 -10.21 8.14
N PHE A 88 -3.16 -9.66 7.34
CA PHE A 88 -4.15 -8.65 7.77
C PHE A 88 -5.49 -9.23 8.20
N PHE A 89 -5.75 -10.53 8.03
CA PHE A 89 -7.03 -11.12 8.41
C PHE A 89 -7.27 -11.15 9.93
N ASN A 90 -6.20 -11.35 10.70
CA ASN A 90 -6.27 -11.47 12.14
C ASN A 90 -5.58 -10.29 12.86
N ARG A 91 -5.38 -9.17 12.16
CA ARG A 91 -4.75 -7.97 12.71
C ARG A 91 -5.62 -6.76 12.41
N GLU A 92 -5.99 -6.02 13.44
CA GLU A 92 -6.68 -4.74 13.31
C GLU A 92 -5.71 -3.61 12.95
N VAL A 93 -4.92 -3.83 11.90
CA VAL A 93 -3.98 -2.82 11.38
C VAL A 93 -4.58 -2.20 10.14
N ASP A 94 -4.59 -0.85 10.12
CA ASP A 94 -4.95 -0.07 8.94
C ASP A 94 -3.93 1.05 8.67
N PHE A 95 -4.09 1.73 7.55
CA PHE A 95 -3.23 2.84 7.14
C PHE A 95 -3.85 4.23 7.41
N LYS A 96 -4.82 4.32 8.34
CA LYS A 96 -5.50 5.58 8.70
C LYS A 96 -4.71 6.43 9.69
N GLY A 97 -3.47 6.06 9.99
CA GLY A 97 -2.54 6.85 10.79
C GLY A 97 -2.57 6.61 12.30
N HIS A 98 -3.24 5.54 12.74
CA HIS A 98 -3.26 5.10 14.15
C HIS A 98 -2.31 3.94 14.41
N ASN A 99 -2.01 3.14 13.40
CA ASN A 99 -1.10 2.00 13.44
C ASN A 99 0.26 2.43 12.87
N PHE A 100 1.21 2.77 13.74
CA PHE A 100 2.50 3.32 13.31
C PHE A 100 3.38 2.33 12.54
N GLU A 101 3.06 1.06 12.57
CA GLU A 101 3.65 0.02 11.75
C GLU A 101 3.22 0.09 10.26
N LEU A 102 2.11 0.78 9.95
CA LEU A 102 1.59 0.94 8.59
C LEU A 102 1.10 2.37 8.36
N ILE A 103 2.02 3.26 8.01
CA ILE A 103 1.74 4.70 7.82
C ILE A 103 2.13 5.23 6.43
N PRO A 104 1.71 4.59 5.32
CA PRO A 104 2.07 5.04 3.97
C PRO A 104 1.58 6.45 3.66
N PHE A 105 0.54 6.91 4.33
CA PHE A 105 -0.02 8.26 4.23
C PHE A 105 0.39 9.19 5.39
N GLY A 106 1.31 8.73 6.24
CA GLY A 106 1.70 9.44 7.45
C GLY A 106 0.70 9.28 8.59
N ALA A 107 0.85 10.13 9.61
CA ALA A 107 0.03 10.12 10.82
C ALA A 107 -0.11 11.52 11.44
N GLY A 108 -1.07 11.67 12.37
CA GLY A 108 -1.29 12.87 13.15
C GLY A 108 -1.77 14.07 12.34
N ARG A 109 -1.48 15.29 12.81
CA ARG A 109 -1.98 16.55 12.22
C ARG A 109 -1.54 16.81 10.77
N ARG A 110 -0.57 16.07 10.26
CA ARG A 110 -0.02 16.20 8.91
C ARG A 110 -0.22 14.91 8.08
N ILE A 111 -1.19 14.09 8.43
CA ILE A 111 -1.62 12.96 7.61
C ILE A 111 -2.02 13.45 6.21
N CYS A 112 -1.82 12.61 5.21
CA CYS A 112 -2.16 12.96 3.83
C CYS A 112 -3.65 13.30 3.71
N PRO A 113 -4.03 14.50 3.27
CA PRO A 113 -5.44 14.87 3.11
C PRO A 113 -6.13 14.10 1.98
N GLY A 114 -5.35 13.54 1.04
CA GLY A 114 -5.85 12.71 -0.06
C GLY A 114 -6.15 11.26 0.33
N LEU A 115 -5.89 10.83 1.57
CA LEU A 115 -6.10 9.45 1.99
C LEU A 115 -7.52 8.93 1.73
N PRO A 116 -8.61 9.66 2.05
CA PRO A 116 -9.98 9.18 1.78
C PRO A 116 -10.23 8.93 0.29
N LEU A 117 -9.72 9.82 -0.57
CA LEU A 117 -9.82 9.66 -2.02
C LEU A 117 -8.98 8.49 -2.51
N ALA A 118 -7.72 8.39 -2.07
CA ALA A 118 -6.83 7.30 -2.44
C ALA A 118 -7.41 5.93 -2.04
N TYR A 119 -7.96 5.82 -0.83
CA TYR A 119 -8.64 4.61 -0.38
C TYR A 119 -9.72 4.15 -1.37
N ARG A 120 -10.64 5.05 -1.70
CA ARG A 120 -11.74 4.74 -2.63
C ARG A 120 -11.25 4.40 -4.02
N MET A 121 -10.40 5.25 -4.58
CA MET A 121 -9.92 5.12 -5.96
C MET A 121 -9.11 3.84 -6.17
N VAL A 122 -8.19 3.51 -5.26
CA VAL A 122 -7.38 2.30 -5.41
C VAL A 122 -8.24 1.04 -5.33
N HIS A 123 -9.14 0.95 -4.33
CA HIS A 123 -10.03 -0.20 -4.20
C HIS A 123 -10.96 -0.35 -5.39
N LEU A 124 -11.64 0.72 -5.81
CA LEU A 124 -12.57 0.69 -6.95
C LEU A 124 -11.85 0.36 -8.25
N THR A 125 -10.68 0.94 -8.50
CA THR A 125 -9.94 0.69 -9.73
C THR A 125 -9.50 -0.77 -9.82
N VAL A 126 -8.86 -1.28 -8.76
CA VAL A 126 -8.40 -2.69 -8.73
C VAL A 126 -9.57 -3.66 -8.80
N ALA A 127 -10.63 -3.42 -8.01
CA ALA A 127 -11.83 -4.25 -8.04
C ALA A 127 -12.47 -4.26 -9.43
N SER A 128 -12.64 -3.10 -10.06
CA SER A 128 -13.25 -2.99 -11.39
C SER A 128 -12.43 -3.67 -12.47
N LEU A 129 -11.10 -3.51 -12.43
CA LEU A 129 -10.21 -4.17 -13.39
C LEU A 129 -10.25 -5.70 -13.28
N ILE A 130 -10.25 -6.23 -12.06
CA ILE A 130 -10.30 -7.68 -11.82
C ILE A 130 -11.72 -8.25 -12.03
N HIS A 131 -12.75 -7.43 -11.82
CA HIS A 131 -14.14 -7.85 -12.04
C HIS A 131 -14.48 -8.00 -13.51
N ASN A 132 -14.05 -7.01 -14.32
CA ASN A 132 -14.46 -6.92 -15.74
C ASN A 132 -13.54 -7.66 -16.70
N PHE A 133 -12.33 -8.05 -16.27
CA PHE A 133 -11.33 -8.67 -17.14
C PHE A 133 -10.66 -9.84 -16.44
N ASP A 134 -10.30 -10.85 -17.21
CA ASP A 134 -9.23 -11.77 -16.87
C ASP A 134 -7.92 -11.22 -17.44
N TRP A 135 -6.80 -11.53 -16.82
CA TRP A 135 -5.51 -10.93 -17.15
C TRP A 135 -4.50 -11.99 -17.47
N GLU A 136 -3.85 -11.85 -18.61
CA GLU A 136 -2.76 -12.72 -19.06
C GLU A 136 -1.47 -11.92 -19.16
N LEU A 137 -0.35 -12.53 -18.77
CA LEU A 137 0.96 -11.96 -19.01
C LEU A 137 1.36 -12.14 -20.48
N GLU A 138 2.38 -11.40 -20.93
CA GLU A 138 2.93 -11.59 -22.27
C GLU A 138 3.35 -13.07 -22.46
N PRO A 139 3.21 -13.63 -23.70
CA PRO A 139 3.58 -15.00 -23.98
C PRO A 139 5.01 -15.32 -23.52
N GLY A 140 5.16 -16.43 -22.80
CA GLY A 140 6.45 -16.87 -22.27
C GLY A 140 6.85 -16.25 -20.91
N ILE A 141 6.05 -15.36 -20.36
CA ILE A 141 6.27 -14.79 -19.02
C ILE A 141 5.35 -15.48 -18.01
N THR A 142 5.91 -15.99 -16.93
CA THR A 142 5.13 -16.53 -15.80
C THR A 142 5.07 -15.51 -14.67
N PRO A 143 4.14 -15.65 -13.69
CA PRO A 143 4.10 -14.76 -12.53
C PRO A 143 5.42 -14.65 -11.75
N GLN A 144 6.22 -15.72 -11.78
CA GLN A 144 7.54 -15.80 -11.14
C GLN A 144 8.62 -14.98 -11.86
N ASP A 145 8.43 -14.75 -13.16
CA ASP A 145 9.37 -13.97 -14.00
C ASP A 145 9.11 -12.48 -13.92
N VAL A 146 8.01 -12.07 -13.28
CA VAL A 146 7.65 -10.65 -13.18
C VAL A 146 8.64 -9.94 -12.25
N ASP A 147 9.40 -8.99 -12.81
CA ASP A 147 10.32 -8.16 -12.04
C ASP A 147 9.55 -7.29 -11.05
N LEU A 148 9.79 -7.48 -9.76
CA LEU A 148 9.21 -6.70 -8.67
C LEU A 148 10.15 -5.63 -8.14
N ASN A 149 11.30 -5.42 -8.76
CA ASN A 149 12.24 -4.37 -8.34
C ASN A 149 11.62 -2.99 -8.42
N GLU A 150 12.06 -2.16 -7.51
CA GLU A 150 11.59 -0.79 -7.37
C GLU A 150 12.59 0.20 -7.97
N LYS A 151 12.07 1.21 -8.64
CA LYS A 151 12.84 2.37 -9.08
C LYS A 151 12.50 3.55 -8.19
N PHE A 152 13.53 4.07 -7.52
CA PHE A 152 13.41 5.26 -6.69
C PHE A 152 13.27 6.53 -7.55
N GLY A 153 12.43 7.45 -7.07
CA GLY A 153 12.19 8.76 -7.65
C GLY A 153 11.41 9.64 -6.66
N LEU A 154 10.60 10.55 -7.14
CA LEU A 154 9.66 11.30 -6.29
C LEU A 154 8.70 10.33 -5.56
N SER A 155 8.37 9.24 -6.22
CA SER A 155 7.67 8.09 -5.65
C SER A 155 8.39 6.81 -6.05
N LEU A 156 8.21 5.75 -5.27
CA LEU A 156 8.60 4.40 -5.66
C LEU A 156 7.62 3.89 -6.73
N LYS A 157 8.18 3.26 -7.74
CA LYS A 157 7.42 2.57 -8.79
C LYS A 157 8.16 1.32 -9.23
N LYS A 158 7.47 0.40 -9.89
CA LYS A 158 8.13 -0.74 -10.53
C LYS A 158 9.24 -0.26 -11.45
N ALA A 159 10.40 -0.93 -11.39
CA ALA A 159 11.52 -0.64 -12.29
C ALA A 159 11.13 -0.92 -13.74
N ILE A 160 10.50 -2.06 -13.99
CA ILE A 160 9.93 -2.47 -15.29
C ILE A 160 8.40 -2.45 -15.16
N PRO A 161 7.68 -1.66 -15.97
CA PRO A 161 6.21 -1.67 -15.95
C PRO A 161 5.63 -3.06 -16.22
N LEU A 162 4.57 -3.41 -15.50
CA LEU A 162 3.81 -4.61 -15.79
C LEU A 162 3.12 -4.47 -17.15
N LYS A 163 3.27 -5.48 -17.98
CA LYS A 163 2.50 -5.65 -19.21
C LYS A 163 1.57 -6.83 -19.04
N ALA A 164 0.29 -6.58 -19.13
CA ALA A 164 -0.74 -7.60 -19.03
C ALA A 164 -1.81 -7.33 -20.07
N VAL A 165 -2.35 -8.38 -20.65
CA VAL A 165 -3.38 -8.34 -21.69
C VAL A 165 -4.72 -8.65 -21.05
N PRO A 166 -5.71 -7.74 -21.14
CA PRO A 166 -7.05 -8.03 -20.66
C PRO A 166 -7.77 -8.94 -21.65
N THR A 167 -8.42 -9.98 -21.13
CA THR A 167 -9.32 -10.86 -21.87
C THR A 167 -10.72 -10.78 -21.28
N LYS A 168 -11.74 -11.14 -22.06
CA LYS A 168 -13.09 -11.22 -21.50
C LYS A 168 -13.18 -12.40 -20.55
N PRO A 169 -13.86 -12.20 -19.39
CA PRO A 169 -14.16 -13.30 -18.45
C PRO A 169 -15.03 -14.39 -19.09
#